data_0cb5b7cf6240677f676dc178e9906fca
#
_entry.id   0cb5b7cf6240677f676dc178e9906fca
#
_cell.length_a   1.000
_cell.length_b   1.000
_cell.length_c   1.000
_cell.angle_alpha   90.00
_cell.angle_beta   90.00
_cell.angle_gamma   90.00
#
_symmetry.space_group_name_H-M   'P 1'
#
loop_
_entity.id
_entity.type
_entity.pdbx_description
1 polymer ?
#
loop_
_entity_poly.entity_id
_entity_poly.type
_entity_poly.pdbx_seq_one_letter_code
_entity_poly.pdbx_strand_id
1 'polypeptide(L)'
;GVSCSTFKIEEFDNDFRTEAGEVSREEAYERAGYLLERVIPVAEENKIQFACHLDDPPAPVLKGVELWNFPVMEGLKRFSELVDSPYHGFNFCCGVASEGLENPGEELYDIVRYFGERKKLFNIHFRNIKGGLHNFQEVWPDEGDVDMYRLAKTLRDVDYPYMLMPDHAPK
;
A
#
# COMPACT_ATOMS: atom_id res chain seq x y z
N GLY A 1 26.65 11.22 -6.25
CA GLY A 1 26.11 9.89 -6.61
C GLY A 1 24.62 9.89 -6.40
N VAL A 2 23.94 8.93 -6.98
CA VAL A 2 22.50 8.71 -6.77
C VAL A 2 22.30 8.00 -5.43
N SER A 3 21.34 8.43 -4.62
CA SER A 3 20.94 7.78 -3.38
C SER A 3 19.54 7.19 -3.57
N CYS A 4 19.32 5.95 -3.12
CA CYS A 4 18.06 5.26 -3.18
C CYS A 4 17.76 4.53 -1.88
N SER A 5 16.49 4.36 -1.55
CA SER A 5 16.04 3.57 -0.41
C SER A 5 16.20 2.09 -0.71
N THR A 6 16.67 1.33 0.27
CA THR A 6 16.80 -0.12 0.21
C THR A 6 16.28 -0.75 1.50
N PHE A 7 15.72 -1.92 1.41
CA PHE A 7 15.30 -2.69 2.56
C PHE A 7 15.66 -4.16 2.37
N LYS A 8 16.22 -4.77 3.42
CA LYS A 8 16.47 -6.20 3.51
C LYS A 8 16.08 -6.67 4.89
N ILE A 9 15.13 -7.58 4.96
CA ILE A 9 14.60 -8.08 6.23
C ILE A 9 15.70 -8.75 7.09
N GLU A 10 16.70 -9.35 6.45
CA GLU A 10 17.82 -10.01 7.13
C GLU A 10 18.73 -9.01 7.87
N GLU A 11 18.78 -7.76 7.42
CA GLU A 11 19.59 -6.69 8.01
C GLU A 11 18.78 -5.85 9.02
N PHE A 12 17.47 -6.13 9.16
CA PHE A 12 16.57 -5.38 10.00
C PHE A 12 16.56 -5.91 11.43
N ASP A 13 16.84 -5.04 12.40
CA ASP A 13 16.74 -5.39 13.83
C ASP A 13 15.26 -5.49 14.25
N ASN A 14 14.74 -6.71 14.19
CA ASN A 14 13.37 -7.01 14.57
C ASN A 14 13.20 -7.36 16.06
N ASP A 15 14.29 -7.41 16.83
CA ASP A 15 14.26 -7.63 18.28
C ASP A 15 13.96 -6.35 19.07
N PHE A 16 14.26 -5.21 18.47
CA PHE A 16 13.89 -3.91 19.04
C PHE A 16 12.36 -3.78 19.13
N ARG A 17 11.89 -3.25 20.26
CA ARG A 17 10.47 -2.92 20.47
C ARG A 17 10.31 -1.43 20.63
N THR A 18 9.25 -0.88 19.98
CA THR A 18 8.82 0.50 20.20
C THR A 18 8.03 0.61 21.51
N GLU A 19 7.67 1.83 21.91
CA GLU A 19 6.79 2.05 23.07
C GLU A 19 5.42 1.38 22.94
N ALA A 20 4.98 1.09 21.71
CA ALA A 20 3.73 0.37 21.44
C ALA A 20 3.82 -1.11 21.89
N GLY A 21 5.03 -1.66 22.05
CA GLY A 21 5.25 -3.06 22.41
C GLY A 21 4.85 -4.01 21.27
N GLU A 22 4.23 -5.12 21.65
CA GLU A 22 3.68 -6.06 20.67
C GLU A 22 2.25 -5.69 20.34
N VAL A 23 1.92 -5.63 19.04
CA VAL A 23 0.59 -5.32 18.53
C VAL A 23 0.22 -6.40 17.53
N SER A 24 -0.86 -7.12 17.79
CA SER A 24 -1.39 -8.10 16.87
C SER A 24 -2.11 -7.41 15.69
N ARG A 25 -2.22 -8.13 14.58
CA ARG A 25 -2.95 -7.64 13.40
C ARG A 25 -4.43 -7.37 13.73
N GLU A 26 -5.03 -8.19 14.59
CA GLU A 26 -6.40 -7.97 15.06
C GLU A 26 -6.55 -6.64 15.79
N GLU A 27 -5.65 -6.33 16.72
CA GLU A 27 -5.64 -5.03 17.40
C GLU A 27 -5.44 -3.86 16.44
N ALA A 28 -4.58 -4.02 15.41
CA ALA A 28 -4.40 -2.99 14.38
C ALA A 28 -5.71 -2.73 13.62
N TYR A 29 -6.44 -3.78 13.22
CA TYR A 29 -7.75 -3.63 12.58
C TYR A 29 -8.82 -3.05 13.52
N GLU A 30 -8.86 -3.47 14.78
CA GLU A 30 -9.79 -2.89 15.78
C GLU A 30 -9.57 -1.39 15.96
N ARG A 31 -8.31 -0.97 16.09
CA ARG A 31 -7.94 0.45 16.21
C ARG A 31 -8.27 1.24 14.95
N ALA A 32 -7.98 0.67 13.77
CA ALA A 32 -8.35 1.28 12.49
C ALA A 32 -9.87 1.39 12.35
N GLY A 33 -10.62 0.33 12.64
CA GLY A 33 -12.07 0.31 12.60
C GLY A 33 -12.67 1.37 13.54
N TYR A 34 -12.16 1.46 14.78
CA TYR A 34 -12.61 2.48 15.73
C TYR A 34 -12.46 3.92 15.18
N LEU A 35 -11.34 4.21 14.50
CA LEU A 35 -11.13 5.51 13.87
C LEU A 35 -12.06 5.71 12.67
N LEU A 36 -12.10 4.73 11.76
CA LEU A 36 -12.82 4.83 10.50
C LEU A 36 -14.34 4.98 10.71
N GLU A 37 -14.93 4.25 11.65
CA GLU A 37 -16.36 4.39 12.03
C GLU A 37 -16.74 5.81 12.43
N ARG A 38 -15.81 6.62 12.90
CA ARG A 38 -16.03 8.01 13.34
C ARG A 38 -15.69 9.02 12.28
N VAL A 39 -14.67 8.77 11.50
CA VAL A 39 -14.16 9.73 10.49
C VAL A 39 -14.91 9.59 9.17
N ILE A 40 -15.23 8.37 8.74
CA ILE A 40 -15.84 8.15 7.43
C ILE A 40 -17.23 8.79 7.29
N PRO A 41 -18.14 8.74 8.27
CA PRO A 41 -19.42 9.46 8.17
C PRO A 41 -19.24 10.98 7.95
N VAL A 42 -18.24 11.57 8.61
CA VAL A 42 -17.93 13.01 8.43
C VAL A 42 -17.34 13.25 7.02
N ALA A 43 -16.51 12.36 6.52
CA ALA A 43 -15.99 12.44 5.17
C ALA A 43 -17.11 12.34 4.11
N GLU A 44 -18.06 11.44 4.29
CA GLU A 44 -19.26 11.31 3.43
C GLU A 44 -20.11 12.58 3.43
N GLU A 45 -20.45 13.11 4.60
CA GLU A 45 -21.25 14.34 4.76
C GLU A 45 -20.60 15.50 4.00
N ASN A 46 -19.28 15.60 4.04
CA ASN A 46 -18.51 16.67 3.41
C ASN A 46 -18.02 16.32 1.99
N LYS A 47 -18.34 15.12 1.46
CA LYS A 47 -17.90 14.63 0.15
C LYS A 47 -16.39 14.63 -0.02
N ILE A 48 -15.67 14.24 1.01
CA ILE A 48 -14.21 14.16 1.06
C ILE A 48 -13.80 12.69 1.03
N GLN A 49 -13.00 12.30 0.03
CA GLN A 49 -12.41 10.96 -0.02
C GLN A 49 -11.34 10.81 1.05
N PHE A 50 -11.49 9.81 1.92
CA PHE A 50 -10.54 9.46 2.97
C PHE A 50 -9.68 8.29 2.49
N ALA A 51 -8.43 8.57 2.16
CA ALA A 51 -7.52 7.63 1.51
C ALA A 51 -6.44 7.15 2.49
N CYS A 52 -6.42 5.86 2.79
CA CYS A 52 -5.38 5.24 3.60
C CYS A 52 -4.17 4.91 2.74
N HIS A 53 -2.97 5.26 3.21
CA HIS A 53 -1.71 4.77 2.65
C HIS A 53 -1.34 3.43 3.30
N LEU A 54 -0.64 2.56 2.57
CA LEU A 54 -0.13 1.29 3.08
C LEU A 54 1.02 1.55 4.05
N ASP A 55 1.18 0.70 5.06
CA ASP A 55 2.39 0.68 5.88
C ASP A 55 3.59 0.25 5.03
N ASP A 56 4.72 0.91 5.22
CA ASP A 56 5.93 0.77 4.42
C ASP A 56 7.10 0.29 5.30
N PRO A 57 7.69 -0.87 5.01
CA PRO A 57 7.27 -1.87 4.01
C PRO A 57 6.18 -2.81 4.54
N PRO A 58 5.36 -3.44 3.65
CA PRO A 58 4.48 -4.52 4.06
C PRO A 58 5.30 -5.75 4.48
N ALA A 59 5.16 -6.15 5.73
CA ALA A 59 5.88 -7.30 6.30
C ALA A 59 5.00 -8.05 7.29
N PRO A 60 5.26 -9.34 7.59
CA PRO A 60 4.48 -10.07 8.59
C PRO A 60 4.51 -9.41 9.95
N VAL A 61 5.70 -9.04 10.41
CA VAL A 61 5.97 -8.40 11.71
C VAL A 61 7.16 -7.47 11.57
N LEU A 62 7.03 -6.22 12.04
CA LEU A 62 8.15 -5.31 12.21
C LEU A 62 8.17 -4.75 13.64
N LYS A 63 9.29 -4.95 14.36
CA LYS A 63 9.50 -4.45 15.72
C LYS A 63 8.38 -4.80 16.71
N GLY A 64 7.80 -6.01 16.56
CA GLY A 64 6.72 -6.51 17.39
C GLY A 64 5.31 -6.14 16.90
N VAL A 65 5.17 -5.40 15.82
CA VAL A 65 3.88 -5.03 15.24
C VAL A 65 3.59 -5.92 14.03
N GLU A 66 2.49 -6.67 14.05
CA GLU A 66 1.96 -7.36 12.89
C GLU A 66 1.29 -6.34 11.97
N LEU A 67 1.80 -6.21 10.73
CA LEU A 67 1.27 -5.20 9.81
C LEU A 67 -0.05 -5.64 9.19
N TRP A 68 -1.02 -4.72 9.16
CA TRP A 68 -2.37 -4.99 8.67
C TRP A 68 -2.41 -5.24 7.16
N ASN A 69 -1.48 -4.64 6.40
CA ASN A 69 -1.40 -4.73 4.94
C ASN A 69 -0.56 -5.90 4.43
N PHE A 70 -0.31 -6.92 5.26
CA PHE A 70 0.38 -8.14 4.85
C PHE A 70 -0.41 -9.41 5.20
N PRO A 71 -0.57 -10.41 4.29
CA PRO A 71 -0.24 -10.31 2.85
C PRO A 71 -1.03 -9.21 2.14
N VAL A 72 -0.44 -8.59 1.11
CA VAL A 72 -0.94 -7.31 0.56
C VAL A 72 -2.40 -7.39 0.11
N MET A 73 -2.75 -8.33 -0.75
CA MET A 73 -4.11 -8.44 -1.29
C MET A 73 -5.16 -8.66 -0.18
N GLU A 74 -4.89 -9.58 0.72
CA GLU A 74 -5.78 -9.94 1.82
C GLU A 74 -5.91 -8.81 2.84
N GLY A 75 -4.80 -8.19 3.20
CA GLY A 75 -4.77 -7.07 4.13
C GLY A 75 -5.59 -5.88 3.62
N LEU A 76 -5.38 -5.51 2.37
CA LEU A 76 -6.13 -4.43 1.74
C LEU A 76 -7.62 -4.75 1.61
N LYS A 77 -7.99 -5.98 1.24
CA LYS A 77 -9.40 -6.41 1.20
C LYS A 77 -10.05 -6.21 2.55
N ARG A 78 -9.48 -6.79 3.59
CA ARG A 78 -10.01 -6.69 4.95
C ARG A 78 -10.11 -5.25 5.43
N PHE A 79 -9.09 -4.43 5.17
CA PHE A 79 -9.10 -3.02 5.56
C PHE A 79 -10.23 -2.25 4.86
N SER A 80 -10.43 -2.49 3.55
CA SER A 80 -11.48 -1.83 2.77
C SER A 80 -12.90 -2.19 3.22
N GLU A 81 -13.06 -3.31 3.92
CA GLU A 81 -14.33 -3.83 4.45
C GLU A 81 -14.64 -3.35 5.87
N LEU A 82 -13.69 -2.67 6.56
CA LEU A 82 -13.92 -2.17 7.93
C LEU A 82 -15.07 -1.16 8.00
N VAL A 83 -15.23 -0.33 6.98
CA VAL A 83 -16.37 0.58 6.83
C VAL A 83 -16.79 0.60 5.35
N ASP A 84 -18.03 0.20 5.08
CA ASP A 84 -18.58 0.23 3.73
C ASP A 84 -19.01 1.66 3.36
N SER A 85 -18.17 2.34 2.58
CA SER A 85 -18.41 3.71 2.15
C SER A 85 -17.69 4.00 0.82
N PRO A 86 -18.30 4.75 -0.10
CA PRO A 86 -17.63 5.23 -1.32
C PRO A 86 -16.55 6.29 -1.03
N TYR A 87 -16.46 6.78 0.20
CA TYR A 87 -15.45 7.75 0.65
C TYR A 87 -14.30 7.11 1.44
N HIS A 88 -14.33 5.79 1.64
CA HIS A 88 -13.26 5.01 2.24
C HIS A 88 -12.50 4.24 1.16
N GLY A 89 -11.20 4.49 1.02
CA GLY A 89 -10.35 3.85 0.01
C GLY A 89 -8.87 4.07 0.26
N PHE A 90 -8.08 4.02 -0.79
CA PHE A 90 -6.62 4.00 -0.70
C PHE A 90 -5.95 5.15 -1.45
N ASN A 91 -4.95 5.72 -0.81
CA ASN A 91 -3.80 6.30 -1.47
C ASN A 91 -2.84 5.14 -1.77
N PHE A 92 -3.00 4.53 -2.95
CA PHE A 92 -2.34 3.27 -3.28
C PHE A 92 -0.93 3.52 -3.81
N CYS A 93 0.07 3.16 -3.03
CA CYS A 93 1.47 3.22 -3.46
C CYS A 93 1.84 1.90 -4.16
N CYS A 94 2.10 1.99 -5.46
CA CYS A 94 2.49 0.83 -6.27
C CYS A 94 3.83 0.25 -5.82
N GLY A 95 4.78 1.11 -5.42
CA GLY A 95 6.06 0.69 -4.87
C GLY A 95 5.88 -0.09 -3.58
N VAL A 96 5.19 0.49 -2.59
CA VAL A 96 4.95 -0.16 -1.29
C VAL A 96 4.19 -1.47 -1.45
N ALA A 97 3.13 -1.51 -2.27
CA ALA A 97 2.45 -2.77 -2.54
C ALA A 97 3.41 -3.83 -3.10
N SER A 98 4.27 -3.44 -4.05
CA SER A 98 5.28 -4.32 -4.66
C SER A 98 6.30 -4.87 -3.67
N GLU A 99 6.66 -4.11 -2.63
CA GLU A 99 7.58 -4.51 -1.57
C GLU A 99 7.12 -5.75 -0.79
N GLY A 100 5.81 -5.97 -0.73
CA GLY A 100 5.19 -7.11 -0.06
C GLY A 100 4.78 -8.27 -0.98
N LEU A 101 5.18 -8.25 -2.27
CA LEU A 101 4.86 -9.28 -3.27
C LEU A 101 6.09 -10.10 -3.62
N GLU A 102 5.88 -11.37 -3.96
CA GLU A 102 6.96 -12.26 -4.45
C GLU A 102 7.35 -11.90 -5.89
N ASN A 103 6.36 -11.64 -6.73
CA ASN A 103 6.52 -11.31 -8.13
C ASN A 103 5.76 -10.03 -8.50
N PRO A 104 6.26 -8.83 -8.11
CA PRO A 104 5.55 -7.57 -8.32
C PRO A 104 5.12 -7.32 -9.77
N GLY A 105 5.97 -7.72 -10.72
CA GLY A 105 5.73 -7.58 -12.16
C GLY A 105 4.57 -8.42 -12.71
N GLU A 106 4.01 -9.32 -11.91
CA GLU A 106 2.85 -10.13 -12.25
C GLU A 106 1.65 -9.84 -11.34
N GLU A 107 1.86 -9.77 -10.03
CA GLU A 107 0.79 -9.74 -9.03
C GLU A 107 0.14 -8.35 -8.86
N LEU A 108 0.89 -7.26 -9.03
CA LEU A 108 0.42 -5.91 -8.75
C LEU A 108 -0.81 -5.52 -9.58
N TYR A 109 -0.84 -5.95 -10.85
CA TYR A 109 -1.94 -5.59 -11.77
C TYR A 109 -3.30 -6.12 -11.33
N ASP A 110 -3.33 -7.31 -10.74
CA ASP A 110 -4.55 -7.92 -10.24
C ASP A 110 -5.07 -7.20 -8.99
N ILE A 111 -4.16 -6.73 -8.14
CA ILE A 111 -4.51 -5.89 -6.98
C ILE A 111 -5.11 -4.56 -7.46
N VAL A 112 -4.43 -3.89 -8.39
CA VAL A 112 -4.92 -2.62 -8.96
C VAL A 112 -6.26 -2.79 -9.65
N ARG A 113 -6.45 -3.88 -10.41
CA ARG A 113 -7.73 -4.17 -11.06
C ARG A 113 -8.83 -4.39 -10.02
N TYR A 114 -8.56 -5.21 -9.00
CA TYR A 114 -9.53 -5.53 -7.96
C TYR A 114 -10.07 -4.28 -7.26
N PHE A 115 -9.19 -3.39 -6.81
CA PHE A 115 -9.60 -2.17 -6.11
C PHE A 115 -10.06 -1.06 -7.05
N GLY A 116 -9.54 -1.01 -8.27
CA GLY A 116 -9.97 -0.07 -9.30
C GLY A 116 -11.42 -0.30 -9.74
N GLU A 117 -11.80 -1.55 -10.02
CA GLU A 117 -13.19 -1.93 -10.36
C GLU A 117 -14.18 -1.58 -9.23
N ARG A 118 -13.72 -1.63 -7.97
CA ARG A 118 -14.50 -1.27 -6.77
C ARG A 118 -14.45 0.22 -6.42
N LYS A 119 -13.75 1.03 -7.25
CA LYS A 119 -13.60 2.48 -7.05
C LYS A 119 -13.02 2.84 -5.67
N LYS A 120 -12.09 2.01 -5.18
CA LYS A 120 -11.40 2.20 -3.89
C LYS A 120 -10.00 2.84 -4.02
N LEU A 121 -9.56 3.16 -5.23
CA LEU A 121 -8.29 3.85 -5.49
C LEU A 121 -8.57 5.34 -5.66
N PHE A 122 -8.12 6.17 -4.71
CA PHE A 122 -8.38 7.62 -4.71
C PHE A 122 -7.16 8.44 -5.11
N ASN A 123 -5.97 7.90 -4.89
CA ASN A 123 -4.72 8.42 -5.39
C ASN A 123 -3.78 7.26 -5.70
N ILE A 124 -2.88 7.44 -6.65
CA ILE A 124 -1.86 6.45 -7.02
C ILE A 124 -0.48 7.09 -6.86
N HIS A 125 0.35 6.48 -6.00
CA HIS A 125 1.78 6.69 -6.02
C HIS A 125 2.39 5.77 -7.08
N PHE A 126 2.76 6.37 -8.21
CA PHE A 126 3.25 5.67 -9.41
C PHE A 126 4.76 5.43 -9.30
N ARG A 127 5.17 4.77 -8.22
CA ARG A 127 6.52 4.43 -7.81
C ARG A 127 6.86 3.00 -8.20
N ASN A 128 8.11 2.75 -8.53
CA ASN A 128 8.60 1.42 -8.89
C ASN A 128 9.78 1.00 -8.00
N ILE A 129 9.96 -0.30 -7.87
CA ILE A 129 11.06 -0.91 -7.13
C ILE A 129 11.67 -2.06 -7.95
N LYS A 130 12.86 -2.46 -7.59
CA LYS A 130 13.51 -3.68 -8.05
C LYS A 130 13.66 -4.65 -6.90
N GLY A 131 13.32 -5.90 -7.11
CA GLY A 131 13.16 -6.90 -6.08
C GLY A 131 11.71 -6.98 -5.61
N GLY A 132 11.49 -7.51 -4.44
CA GLY A 132 10.15 -7.72 -3.88
C GLY A 132 10.27 -8.20 -2.46
N LEU A 133 9.38 -9.08 -2.07
CA LEU A 133 9.18 -9.56 -0.71
C LEU A 133 10.46 -9.55 0.14
N HIS A 134 10.53 -8.55 1.03
CA HIS A 134 11.55 -8.37 2.06
C HIS A 134 12.99 -8.07 1.60
N ASN A 135 13.23 -7.90 0.29
CA ASN A 135 14.53 -7.50 -0.24
C ASN A 135 14.32 -6.69 -1.53
N PHE A 136 14.33 -5.37 -1.41
CA PHE A 136 14.06 -4.48 -2.54
C PHE A 136 14.90 -3.22 -2.50
N GLN A 137 14.95 -2.56 -3.63
CA GLN A 137 15.59 -1.27 -3.84
C GLN A 137 14.66 -0.35 -4.62
N GLU A 138 14.53 0.89 -4.17
CA GLU A 138 13.90 1.94 -4.95
C GLU A 138 14.68 2.22 -6.22
N VAL A 139 13.98 2.40 -7.34
CA VAL A 139 14.57 2.69 -8.65
C VAL A 139 13.76 3.78 -9.36
N TRP A 140 14.25 4.23 -10.51
CA TRP A 140 13.45 5.08 -11.39
C TRP A 140 12.22 4.33 -11.90
N PRO A 141 11.11 5.01 -12.21
CA PRO A 141 9.86 4.34 -12.59
C PRO A 141 9.98 3.35 -13.74
N ASP A 142 10.92 3.56 -14.66
CA ASP A 142 11.16 2.72 -15.84
C ASP A 142 12.24 1.64 -15.64
N GLU A 143 12.84 1.56 -14.45
CA GLU A 143 13.94 0.62 -14.16
C GLU A 143 13.55 -0.54 -13.23
N GLY A 144 12.32 -0.55 -12.72
CA GLY A 144 11.84 -1.54 -11.76
C GLY A 144 11.25 -2.78 -12.42
N ASP A 145 10.77 -3.69 -11.57
CA ASP A 145 10.23 -4.97 -11.99
C ASP A 145 8.77 -4.87 -12.48
N VAL A 146 8.08 -3.78 -12.15
CA VAL A 146 6.73 -3.50 -12.66
C VAL A 146 6.82 -2.78 -14.01
N ASP A 147 6.15 -3.33 -15.03
CA ASP A 147 5.94 -2.60 -16.29
C ASP A 147 4.92 -1.47 -16.06
N MET A 148 5.44 -0.26 -15.90
CA MET A 148 4.63 0.93 -15.61
C MET A 148 3.69 1.32 -16.76
N TYR A 149 4.02 0.94 -18.00
CA TYR A 149 3.11 1.13 -19.13
C TYR A 149 1.91 0.18 -19.04
N ARG A 150 2.14 -1.09 -18.71
CA ARG A 150 1.08 -2.07 -18.44
C ARG A 150 0.23 -1.62 -17.24
N LEU A 151 0.86 -1.08 -16.19
CA LEU A 151 0.15 -0.53 -15.03
C LEU A 151 -0.76 0.64 -15.41
N ALA A 152 -0.25 1.60 -16.20
CA ALA A 152 -1.07 2.71 -16.69
C ALA A 152 -2.26 2.24 -17.54
N LYS A 153 -2.08 1.19 -18.34
CA LYS A 153 -3.18 0.55 -19.09
C LYS A 153 -4.19 -0.10 -18.15
N THR A 154 -3.73 -0.81 -17.12
CA THR A 154 -4.62 -1.42 -16.12
C THR A 154 -5.46 -0.37 -15.41
N LEU A 155 -4.89 0.77 -15.03
CA LEU A 155 -5.61 1.89 -14.44
C LEU A 155 -6.65 2.49 -15.40
N ARG A 156 -6.29 2.66 -16.67
CA ARG A 156 -7.25 3.08 -17.71
C ARG A 156 -8.41 2.10 -17.86
N ASP A 157 -8.10 0.79 -17.86
CA ASP A 157 -9.10 -0.27 -18.11
C ASP A 157 -10.11 -0.41 -16.96
N VAL A 158 -9.78 0.10 -15.76
CA VAL A 158 -10.71 0.21 -14.62
C VAL A 158 -11.34 1.61 -14.48
N ASP A 159 -11.17 2.48 -15.48
CA ASP A 159 -11.64 3.86 -15.48
C ASP A 159 -11.18 4.66 -14.25
N TYR A 160 -9.89 4.57 -13.90
CA TYR A 160 -9.31 5.37 -12.82
C TYR A 160 -9.30 6.86 -13.18
N PRO A 161 -10.02 7.74 -12.44
CA PRO A 161 -10.25 9.11 -12.87
C PRO A 161 -9.33 10.15 -12.23
N TYR A 162 -8.43 9.73 -11.34
CA TYR A 162 -7.67 10.65 -10.49
C TYR A 162 -6.21 10.79 -10.95
N MET A 163 -5.42 11.47 -10.15
CA MET A 163 -4.02 11.78 -10.42
C MET A 163 -3.11 10.55 -10.27
N LEU A 164 -2.09 10.48 -11.11
CA LEU A 164 -0.90 9.64 -10.91
C LEU A 164 0.21 10.54 -10.38
N MET A 165 0.71 10.23 -9.21
CA MET A 165 1.77 10.99 -8.56
C MET A 165 3.05 10.13 -8.49
N PRO A 166 4.22 10.64 -8.90
CA PRO A 166 5.47 9.87 -8.83
C PRO A 166 5.86 9.46 -7.40
N ASP A 167 5.36 10.16 -6.37
CA ASP A 167 5.73 10.04 -4.97
C ASP A 167 7.17 10.53 -4.77
N HIS A 168 8.12 9.63 -4.72
CA HIS A 168 9.54 9.94 -4.73
C HIS A 168 10.30 8.97 -5.64
N ALA A 169 11.53 9.31 -5.95
CA ALA A 169 12.44 8.55 -6.79
C ALA A 169 13.87 8.73 -6.24
N PRO A 170 14.85 7.94 -6.71
CA PRO A 170 16.25 8.10 -6.33
C PRO A 170 16.73 9.55 -6.46
N LYS A 171 17.57 10.00 -5.51
CA LYS A 171 18.07 11.37 -5.41
C LYS A 171 19.53 11.49 -5.78
#